data_f07086ee1c6bf0ebdf7d23c7ccf91d69
#
_entry.id   f07086ee1c6bf0ebdf7d23c7ccf91d69
#
_cell.length_a   1.000
_cell.length_b   1.000
_cell.length_c   1.000
_cell.angle_alpha   90.00
_cell.angle_beta   90.00
_cell.angle_gamma   90.00
#
_symmetry.space_group_name_H-M   'P 1'
#
loop_
_entity.id
_entity.type
_entity.pdbx_description
1 polymer ?
#
loop_
_entity_poly.entity_id
_entity_poly.type
_entity_poly.pdbx_seq_one_letter_code
_entity_poly.pdbx_strand_id
1 'polypeptide(L)'
;MDAAATQIVDFQTRGQDIPQLLAHWAHHRPDHPALVWDPRSDAVRSWTYGELLSDVRRLAAGLSEHDIRRGDAVLIHSDNSPELILVWLACATLGAIAVATNTKSVASEIAYFARKARCVAGITQPQYAAMVAEAAPAMRWLAVTDTIGGAPPDDLGPGSFRFADLFADAEHWRGRPIEPMLPAGIMFTSGTTSRPKAVVHTHANAVWAARTGPRNIDLGPDDRYLIYLPFFHTNAQGWSFFAVLGVGATAVLMPKWSTGRFWECVTRHGVTHISLLPFVMPVLQGPERPAVHTLRVGVFGLVSRDLGRRLGISVYSAFGMTETVTHSIVGKPVEHLPDFSMGHVAPGYEIAVVEKDSGRLCAEGEPGELWLRGTRGIQLFLEYLDNPGANDAAFEDDWFKTGDMVRIGKGGNVFYQERDKDLLKVGGENVSAVEVEGLISTVPGIDRVAVVGKSHDFLGQVVVAFVIAAPDAPDVTTLESTVIATCAERLASFKVPRAVYVVGEFPTGMLDKLLKNNLRELADAQPPV
;
A
#
# COMPACT_ATOMS: atom_id res chain seq x y z
N MET A 1 -20.71 -0.11 22.12
CA MET A 1 -19.64 -0.92 22.76
C MET A 1 -19.99 -1.07 24.24
N ASP A 2 -19.74 -2.24 24.78
CA ASP A 2 -19.83 -2.41 26.24
C ASP A 2 -18.62 -1.76 26.96
N ALA A 3 -18.65 -1.72 28.30
CA ALA A 3 -17.60 -1.05 29.07
C ALA A 3 -16.22 -1.71 28.89
N ALA A 4 -16.14 -3.03 28.68
CA ALA A 4 -14.89 -3.75 28.48
C ALA A 4 -14.29 -3.42 27.10
N ALA A 5 -15.11 -3.39 26.05
CA ALA A 5 -14.67 -3.00 24.71
C ALA A 5 -14.17 -1.54 24.69
N THR A 6 -14.81 -0.63 25.42
CA THR A 6 -14.36 0.75 25.57
C THR A 6 -12.99 0.82 26.24
N GLN A 7 -12.77 0.07 27.32
CA GLN A 7 -11.46 0.02 28.01
C GLN A 7 -10.35 -0.52 27.10
N ILE A 8 -10.62 -1.54 26.28
CA ILE A 8 -9.65 -2.08 25.32
C ILE A 8 -9.25 -1.01 24.30
N VAL A 9 -10.23 -0.30 23.75
CA VAL A 9 -9.97 0.80 22.79
C VAL A 9 -9.13 1.88 23.43
N ASP A 10 -9.50 2.36 24.61
CA ASP A 10 -8.76 3.41 25.33
C ASP A 10 -7.33 2.98 25.64
N PHE A 11 -7.12 1.74 26.08
CA PHE A 11 -5.79 1.20 26.32
C PHE A 11 -4.95 1.14 25.05
N GLN A 12 -5.50 0.64 23.95
CA GLN A 12 -4.79 0.46 22.68
C GLN A 12 -4.55 1.78 21.94
N THR A 13 -5.45 2.75 22.04
CA THR A 13 -5.31 4.07 21.43
C THR A 13 -4.71 5.11 22.36
N ARG A 14 -4.58 4.82 23.66
CA ARG A 14 -4.26 5.78 24.73
C ARG A 14 -5.22 6.98 24.76
N GLY A 15 -6.49 6.73 24.45
CA GLY A 15 -7.49 7.80 24.37
C GLY A 15 -7.17 8.85 23.28
N GLN A 16 -6.52 8.46 22.19
CA GLN A 16 -6.16 9.37 21.10
C GLN A 16 -6.91 9.01 19.82
N ASP A 17 -7.11 10.02 18.99
CA ASP A 17 -7.47 9.88 17.59
C ASP A 17 -6.51 10.70 16.71
N ILE A 18 -6.72 10.74 15.38
CA ILE A 18 -5.78 11.35 14.45
C ILE A 18 -5.48 12.84 14.76
N PRO A 19 -6.46 13.69 15.05
CA PRO A 19 -6.19 15.09 15.41
C PRO A 19 -5.23 15.26 16.59
N GLN A 20 -5.30 14.38 17.60
CA GLN A 20 -4.40 14.45 18.76
C GLN A 20 -2.96 14.05 18.40
N LEU A 21 -2.74 13.14 17.45
CA LEU A 21 -1.39 12.81 16.98
C LEU A 21 -0.73 14.04 16.36
N LEU A 22 -1.43 14.76 15.49
CA LEU A 22 -0.91 15.98 14.87
C LEU A 22 -0.72 17.10 15.91
N ALA A 23 -1.72 17.32 16.77
CA ALA A 23 -1.65 18.36 17.80
C ALA A 23 -0.52 18.09 18.80
N HIS A 24 -0.24 16.83 19.14
CA HIS A 24 0.87 16.46 20.00
C HIS A 24 2.20 16.96 19.45
N TRP A 25 2.49 16.70 18.18
CA TRP A 25 3.76 17.13 17.59
C TRP A 25 3.80 18.63 17.28
N ALA A 26 2.69 19.24 16.91
CA ALA A 26 2.61 20.69 16.78
C ALA A 26 2.87 21.44 18.11
N HIS A 27 2.60 20.79 19.26
CA HIS A 27 2.94 21.31 20.57
C HIS A 27 4.41 21.07 20.96
N HIS A 28 4.93 19.84 20.72
CA HIS A 28 6.25 19.44 21.21
C HIS A 28 7.40 19.74 20.22
N ARG A 29 7.09 19.81 18.94
CA ARG A 29 8.05 20.07 17.84
C ARG A 29 7.47 21.04 16.81
N PRO A 30 6.95 22.24 17.21
CA PRO A 30 6.21 23.14 16.33
C PRO A 30 6.97 23.50 15.05
N ASP A 31 8.28 23.71 15.14
CA ASP A 31 9.14 24.16 14.05
C ASP A 31 9.81 23.02 13.27
N HIS A 32 9.57 21.75 13.67
CA HIS A 32 10.13 20.61 12.96
C HIS A 32 9.35 20.36 11.65
N PRO A 33 10.05 20.10 10.51
CA PRO A 33 9.38 19.79 9.26
C PRO A 33 8.52 18.52 9.38
N ALA A 34 7.21 18.66 9.17
CA ALA A 34 6.26 17.55 9.16
C ALA A 34 6.07 16.98 7.77
N LEU A 35 5.94 17.87 6.77
CA LEU A 35 5.71 17.53 5.38
C LEU A 35 6.61 18.36 4.48
N VAL A 36 7.34 17.70 3.60
CA VAL A 36 8.12 18.32 2.52
C VAL A 36 7.54 17.84 1.20
N TRP A 37 7.10 18.77 0.37
CA TRP A 37 6.61 18.52 -0.98
C TRP A 37 7.70 18.78 -2.01
N ASP A 38 8.08 17.75 -2.76
CA ASP A 38 9.06 17.83 -3.85
C ASP A 38 8.41 17.52 -5.20
N PRO A 39 7.80 18.52 -5.88
CA PRO A 39 7.15 18.37 -7.17
C PRO A 39 8.15 18.27 -8.32
N ARG A 40 7.65 17.98 -9.53
CA ARG A 40 8.49 17.95 -10.74
C ARG A 40 8.83 19.34 -11.27
N SER A 41 7.87 20.25 -11.24
CA SER A 41 7.90 21.54 -11.97
C SER A 41 7.74 22.74 -11.05
N ASP A 42 7.14 22.53 -9.87
CA ASP A 42 6.85 23.62 -8.95
C ASP A 42 7.94 23.76 -7.89
N ALA A 43 7.92 24.84 -7.14
CA ALA A 43 8.85 25.04 -6.04
C ALA A 43 8.62 24.03 -4.92
N VAL A 44 9.69 23.52 -4.32
CA VAL A 44 9.62 22.73 -3.10
C VAL A 44 8.92 23.55 -2.02
N ARG A 45 7.93 22.95 -1.36
CA ARG A 45 7.22 23.54 -0.22
C ARG A 45 7.39 22.66 1.02
N SER A 46 7.38 23.28 2.18
CA SER A 46 7.53 22.57 3.46
C SER A 46 6.53 23.12 4.45
N TRP A 47 6.02 22.24 5.29
CA TRP A 47 5.20 22.58 6.46
C TRP A 47 5.89 22.05 7.71
N THR A 48 6.06 22.89 8.68
CA THR A 48 6.34 22.47 10.06
C THR A 48 5.10 21.82 10.67
N TYR A 49 5.25 21.15 11.82
CA TYR A 49 4.09 20.59 12.53
C TYR A 49 3.09 21.68 12.94
N GLY A 50 3.59 22.87 13.34
CA GLY A 50 2.75 24.02 13.67
C GLY A 50 1.95 24.53 12.48
N GLU A 51 2.62 24.74 11.34
CA GLU A 51 1.98 25.17 10.10
C GLU A 51 0.98 24.15 9.56
N LEU A 52 1.35 22.85 9.58
CA LEU A 52 0.47 21.78 9.14
C LEU A 52 -0.82 21.73 9.98
N LEU A 53 -0.71 21.83 11.31
CA LEU A 53 -1.88 21.88 12.18
C LEU A 53 -2.74 23.13 11.92
N SER A 54 -2.12 24.29 11.71
CA SER A 54 -2.83 25.53 11.39
C SER A 54 -3.65 25.39 10.11
N ASP A 55 -3.03 24.92 9.03
CA ASP A 55 -3.70 24.75 7.73
C ASP A 55 -4.79 23.66 7.79
N VAL A 56 -4.55 22.56 8.49
CA VAL A 56 -5.57 21.51 8.71
C VAL A 56 -6.80 22.07 9.45
N ARG A 57 -6.62 22.93 10.48
CA ARG A 57 -7.74 23.55 11.20
C ARG A 57 -8.50 24.55 10.34
N ARG A 58 -7.79 25.37 9.57
CA ARG A 58 -8.41 26.32 8.63
C ARG A 58 -9.23 25.59 7.58
N LEU A 59 -8.69 24.50 7.06
CA LEU A 59 -9.40 23.67 6.08
C LEU A 59 -10.59 22.93 6.70
N ALA A 60 -10.48 22.42 7.94
CA ALA A 60 -11.60 21.82 8.65
C ALA A 60 -12.74 22.82 8.91
N ALA A 61 -12.40 24.06 9.26
CA ALA A 61 -13.35 25.16 9.38
C ALA A 61 -14.07 25.41 8.04
N GLY A 62 -13.32 25.54 6.95
CA GLY A 62 -13.86 25.76 5.63
C GLY A 62 -14.74 24.61 5.12
N LEU A 63 -14.31 23.37 5.31
CA LEU A 63 -15.16 22.20 5.02
C LEU A 63 -16.51 22.27 5.78
N SER A 64 -16.47 22.69 7.06
CA SER A 64 -17.67 22.88 7.87
C SER A 64 -18.56 24.02 7.34
N GLU A 65 -17.99 25.13 6.88
CA GLU A 65 -18.73 26.24 6.23
C GLU A 65 -19.37 25.81 4.90
N HIS A 66 -18.73 24.87 4.19
CA HIS A 66 -19.27 24.23 2.98
C HIS A 66 -20.15 23.00 3.27
N ASP A 67 -20.76 22.97 4.46
CA ASP A 67 -21.73 21.94 4.87
C ASP A 67 -21.21 20.51 4.99
N ILE A 68 -19.91 20.29 5.13
CA ILE A 68 -19.41 18.98 5.51
C ILE A 68 -19.59 18.79 7.01
N ARG A 69 -20.17 17.67 7.38
CA ARG A 69 -20.51 17.30 8.76
C ARG A 69 -19.82 16.01 9.16
N ARG A 70 -19.80 15.76 10.45
CA ARG A 70 -19.34 14.47 11.01
C ARG A 70 -20.07 13.31 10.33
N GLY A 71 -19.30 12.34 9.84
CA GLY A 71 -19.79 11.15 9.12
C GLY A 71 -20.02 11.33 7.62
N ASP A 72 -19.95 12.55 7.10
CA ASP A 72 -19.98 12.78 5.65
C ASP A 72 -18.70 12.24 4.99
N ALA A 73 -18.85 11.66 3.80
CA ALA A 73 -17.73 11.18 3.01
C ALA A 73 -17.33 12.22 1.94
N VAL A 74 -16.03 12.49 1.85
CA VAL A 74 -15.44 13.41 0.86
C VAL A 74 -14.54 12.63 -0.09
N LEU A 75 -14.88 12.65 -1.38
CA LEU A 75 -14.07 12.01 -2.42
C LEU A 75 -12.77 12.80 -2.62
N ILE A 76 -11.64 12.11 -2.65
CA ILE A 76 -10.33 12.69 -2.96
C ILE A 76 -9.78 11.93 -4.17
N HIS A 77 -9.84 12.56 -5.36
CA HIS A 77 -9.33 11.99 -6.59
C HIS A 77 -8.14 12.79 -7.07
N SER A 78 -6.96 12.43 -6.58
CA SER A 78 -5.72 13.21 -6.73
C SER A 78 -4.50 12.31 -6.74
N ASP A 79 -3.52 12.61 -7.58
CA ASP A 79 -2.15 12.15 -7.37
C ASP A 79 -1.63 12.66 -6.03
N ASN A 80 -0.53 12.12 -5.53
CA ASN A 80 0.06 12.65 -4.30
C ASN A 80 0.27 14.16 -4.42
N SER A 81 -0.25 14.88 -3.46
CA SER A 81 -0.10 16.33 -3.35
C SER A 81 -0.27 16.77 -1.88
N PRO A 82 0.20 17.96 -1.50
CA PRO A 82 -0.04 18.48 -0.17
C PRO A 82 -1.51 18.62 0.16
N GLU A 83 -2.32 19.03 -0.82
CA GLU A 83 -3.77 19.22 -0.67
C GLU A 83 -4.46 17.91 -0.28
N LEU A 84 -4.04 16.78 -0.87
CA LEU A 84 -4.56 15.47 -0.50
C LEU A 84 -4.31 15.16 0.99
N ILE A 85 -3.10 15.42 1.49
CA ILE A 85 -2.73 15.22 2.90
C ILE A 85 -3.54 16.14 3.81
N LEU A 86 -3.61 17.42 3.45
CA LEU A 86 -4.35 18.44 4.20
C LEU A 86 -5.84 18.09 4.29
N VAL A 87 -6.49 17.74 3.17
CA VAL A 87 -7.90 17.35 3.16
C VAL A 87 -8.13 16.09 3.99
N TRP A 88 -7.26 15.09 3.84
CA TRP A 88 -7.39 13.85 4.60
C TRP A 88 -7.37 14.12 6.11
N LEU A 89 -6.41 14.94 6.57
CA LEU A 89 -6.30 15.35 7.97
C LEU A 89 -7.45 16.28 8.42
N ALA A 90 -7.92 17.18 7.54
CA ALA A 90 -9.04 18.06 7.83
C ALA A 90 -10.36 17.28 7.97
N CYS A 91 -10.62 16.30 7.09
CA CYS A 91 -11.74 15.36 7.25
C CYS A 91 -11.67 14.64 8.60
N ALA A 92 -10.50 14.08 8.94
CA ALA A 92 -10.31 13.42 10.23
C ALA A 92 -10.55 14.40 11.39
N THR A 93 -10.12 15.66 11.28
CA THR A 93 -10.31 16.69 12.29
C THR A 93 -11.78 17.04 12.48
N LEU A 94 -12.53 17.11 11.39
CA LEU A 94 -13.99 17.37 11.41
C LEU A 94 -14.80 16.14 11.83
N GLY A 95 -14.25 14.94 11.71
CA GLY A 95 -14.96 13.67 11.87
C GLY A 95 -15.69 13.23 10.61
N ALA A 96 -15.31 13.78 9.46
CA ALA A 96 -15.71 13.33 8.14
C ALA A 96 -14.81 12.19 7.66
N ILE A 97 -15.20 11.50 6.60
CA ILE A 97 -14.53 10.32 6.08
C ILE A 97 -13.81 10.68 4.77
N ALA A 98 -12.51 10.52 4.73
CA ALA A 98 -11.71 10.71 3.52
C ALA A 98 -11.78 9.48 2.61
N VAL A 99 -12.19 9.67 1.36
CA VAL A 99 -12.33 8.60 0.36
C VAL A 99 -11.30 8.82 -0.74
N ALA A 100 -10.08 8.36 -0.51
CA ALA A 100 -9.00 8.47 -1.49
C ALA A 100 -9.14 7.40 -2.58
N THR A 101 -9.13 7.83 -3.85
CA THR A 101 -9.38 6.95 -5.00
C THR A 101 -8.21 6.96 -5.99
N ASN A 102 -8.07 5.85 -6.72
CA ASN A 102 -7.01 5.68 -7.69
C ASN A 102 -7.20 6.59 -8.90
N THR A 103 -6.20 7.41 -9.21
CA THR A 103 -6.23 8.37 -10.34
C THR A 103 -6.17 7.72 -11.72
N LYS A 104 -5.87 6.41 -11.78
CA LYS A 104 -5.98 5.62 -13.02
C LYS A 104 -7.40 5.08 -13.25
N SER A 105 -8.34 5.29 -12.32
CA SER A 105 -9.72 4.83 -12.44
C SER A 105 -10.48 5.59 -13.53
N VAL A 106 -11.31 4.85 -14.25
CA VAL A 106 -12.20 5.41 -15.27
C VAL A 106 -13.48 6.00 -14.65
N ALA A 107 -14.21 6.82 -15.40
CA ALA A 107 -15.42 7.50 -14.91
C ALA A 107 -16.46 6.56 -14.26
N SER A 108 -16.68 5.37 -14.82
CA SER A 108 -17.61 4.39 -14.25
C SER A 108 -17.19 3.85 -12.88
N GLU A 109 -15.88 3.73 -12.62
CA GLU A 109 -15.34 3.34 -11.32
C GLU A 109 -15.47 4.48 -10.30
N ILE A 110 -15.16 5.72 -10.72
CA ILE A 110 -15.35 6.91 -9.87
C ILE A 110 -16.82 7.04 -9.47
N ALA A 111 -17.74 6.88 -10.44
CA ALA A 111 -19.17 6.89 -10.18
C ALA A 111 -19.57 5.79 -9.17
N TYR A 112 -18.95 4.61 -9.26
CA TYR A 112 -19.18 3.54 -8.29
C TYR A 112 -18.64 3.91 -6.91
N PHE A 113 -17.40 4.42 -6.81
CA PHE A 113 -16.79 4.79 -5.54
C PHE A 113 -17.58 5.88 -4.82
N ALA A 114 -17.95 6.95 -5.55
CA ALA A 114 -18.72 8.05 -4.99
C ALA A 114 -20.09 7.59 -4.47
N ARG A 115 -20.81 6.75 -5.23
CA ARG A 115 -22.11 6.20 -4.79
C ARG A 115 -21.93 5.24 -3.62
N LYS A 116 -20.96 4.31 -3.68
CA LYS A 116 -20.74 3.30 -2.65
C LYS A 116 -20.37 3.92 -1.31
N ALA A 117 -19.49 4.90 -1.32
CA ALA A 117 -19.09 5.65 -0.13
C ALA A 117 -20.07 6.79 0.22
N ARG A 118 -21.11 7.04 -0.58
CA ARG A 118 -22.06 8.16 -0.39
C ARG A 118 -21.35 9.51 -0.29
N CYS A 119 -20.37 9.75 -1.16
CA CYS A 119 -19.61 10.99 -1.14
C CYS A 119 -20.53 12.19 -1.41
N VAL A 120 -20.48 13.18 -0.52
CA VAL A 120 -21.32 14.39 -0.61
C VAL A 120 -20.58 15.55 -1.27
N ALA A 121 -19.27 15.48 -1.36
CA ALA A 121 -18.40 16.48 -1.97
C ALA A 121 -17.12 15.84 -2.48
N GLY A 122 -16.34 16.56 -3.28
CA GLY A 122 -15.09 16.06 -3.84
C GLY A 122 -13.98 17.09 -3.89
N ILE A 123 -12.75 16.58 -3.85
CA ILE A 123 -11.51 17.34 -4.08
C ILE A 123 -10.78 16.64 -5.22
N THR A 124 -10.31 17.41 -6.20
CA THR A 124 -9.60 16.83 -7.34
C THR A 124 -8.57 17.80 -7.93
N GLN A 125 -7.76 17.30 -8.84
CA GLN A 125 -6.79 18.08 -9.61
C GLN A 125 -7.40 18.52 -10.96
N PRO A 126 -6.86 19.57 -11.60
CA PRO A 126 -7.43 20.12 -12.84
C PRO A 126 -7.63 19.09 -13.95
N GLN A 127 -6.65 18.17 -14.13
CA GLN A 127 -6.70 17.15 -15.16
C GLN A 127 -7.82 16.12 -14.98
N TYR A 128 -8.38 15.98 -13.78
CA TYR A 128 -9.44 15.03 -13.47
C TYR A 128 -10.80 15.70 -13.25
N ALA A 129 -10.86 17.03 -13.17
CA ALA A 129 -12.03 17.77 -12.72
C ALA A 129 -13.28 17.48 -13.57
N ALA A 130 -13.17 17.55 -14.89
CA ALA A 130 -14.30 17.27 -15.79
C ALA A 130 -14.84 15.84 -15.62
N MET A 131 -13.92 14.84 -15.57
CA MET A 131 -14.30 13.44 -15.40
C MET A 131 -14.97 13.18 -14.04
N VAL A 132 -14.47 13.78 -12.97
CA VAL A 132 -15.03 13.60 -11.62
C VAL A 132 -16.39 14.26 -11.50
N ALA A 133 -16.55 15.48 -12.04
CA ALA A 133 -17.85 16.19 -12.06
C ALA A 133 -18.92 15.41 -12.82
N GLU A 134 -18.58 14.86 -13.99
CA GLU A 134 -19.48 14.02 -14.78
C GLU A 134 -19.82 12.70 -14.09
N ALA A 135 -18.81 12.03 -13.50
CA ALA A 135 -18.98 10.72 -12.89
C ALA A 135 -19.75 10.76 -11.55
N ALA A 136 -19.71 11.87 -10.83
CA ALA A 136 -20.31 12.00 -9.50
C ALA A 136 -21.21 13.25 -9.36
N PRO A 137 -22.24 13.42 -10.21
CA PRO A 137 -23.07 14.62 -10.25
C PRO A 137 -23.95 14.82 -8.99
N ALA A 138 -24.04 13.82 -8.13
CA ALA A 138 -24.78 13.92 -6.87
C ALA A 138 -23.99 14.62 -5.75
N MET A 139 -22.71 14.88 -5.94
CA MET A 139 -21.92 15.68 -4.99
C MET A 139 -22.40 17.12 -4.99
N ARG A 140 -22.46 17.73 -3.82
CA ARG A 140 -22.90 19.12 -3.64
C ARG A 140 -21.95 20.11 -4.30
N TRP A 141 -20.66 19.79 -4.26
CA TRP A 141 -19.60 20.62 -4.84
C TRP A 141 -18.34 19.80 -5.12
N LEU A 142 -17.48 20.39 -5.96
CA LEU A 142 -16.15 19.87 -6.29
C LEU A 142 -15.11 20.99 -6.18
N ALA A 143 -14.14 20.85 -5.27
CA ALA A 143 -13.04 21.79 -5.19
C ALA A 143 -11.85 21.30 -6.03
N VAL A 144 -11.28 22.20 -6.83
CA VAL A 144 -10.20 21.88 -7.77
C VAL A 144 -8.90 22.54 -7.28
N THR A 145 -7.84 21.72 -7.10
CA THR A 145 -6.54 22.20 -6.66
C THR A 145 -5.78 22.91 -7.79
N ASP A 146 -4.72 23.62 -7.45
CA ASP A 146 -3.79 24.25 -8.38
C ASP A 146 -2.40 23.57 -8.43
N THR A 147 -2.24 22.49 -7.68
CA THR A 147 -0.99 21.73 -7.59
C THR A 147 -1.02 20.58 -8.58
N ILE A 148 0.00 20.44 -9.40
CA ILE A 148 0.15 19.44 -10.46
C ILE A 148 -0.97 19.53 -11.52
N GLY A 149 -0.59 19.88 -12.72
CA GLY A 149 -1.53 20.03 -13.85
C GLY A 149 -1.85 21.49 -14.15
N GLY A 150 -1.23 22.44 -13.45
CA GLY A 150 -1.37 23.89 -13.65
C GLY A 150 -2.54 24.50 -12.85
N ALA A 151 -2.72 25.80 -13.04
CA ALA A 151 -3.87 26.49 -12.46
C ALA A 151 -5.17 25.91 -13.00
N PRO A 152 -6.21 25.76 -12.14
CA PRO A 152 -7.52 25.36 -12.63
C PRO A 152 -8.03 26.40 -13.62
N PRO A 153 -8.84 25.99 -14.62
CA PRO A 153 -9.46 26.93 -15.56
C PRO A 153 -10.31 27.95 -14.80
N ASP A 154 -10.48 29.14 -15.38
CA ASP A 154 -11.28 30.19 -14.76
C ASP A 154 -12.77 29.79 -14.62
N ASP A 155 -13.29 29.02 -15.58
CA ASP A 155 -14.61 28.39 -15.49
C ASP A 155 -14.47 26.92 -15.09
N LEU A 156 -14.79 26.63 -13.85
CA LEU A 156 -14.79 25.27 -13.28
C LEU A 156 -16.13 24.54 -13.45
N GLY A 157 -17.11 25.21 -14.05
CA GLY A 157 -18.47 24.69 -14.19
C GLY A 157 -19.30 24.77 -12.89
N PRO A 158 -20.61 24.51 -13.00
CA PRO A 158 -21.55 24.63 -11.88
C PRO A 158 -21.16 23.73 -10.69
N GLY A 159 -21.20 24.31 -9.48
CA GLY A 159 -20.89 23.60 -8.24
C GLY A 159 -19.41 23.31 -8.02
N SER A 160 -18.51 23.84 -8.86
CA SER A 160 -17.07 23.72 -8.70
C SER A 160 -16.43 25.06 -8.35
N PHE A 161 -15.36 25.04 -7.52
CA PHE A 161 -14.61 26.22 -7.10
C PHE A 161 -13.16 25.87 -6.83
N ARG A 162 -12.33 26.88 -6.56
CA ARG A 162 -10.91 26.66 -6.29
C ARG A 162 -10.69 26.10 -4.90
N PHE A 163 -9.81 25.11 -4.77
CA PHE A 163 -9.45 24.52 -3.47
C PHE A 163 -9.00 25.56 -2.44
N ALA A 164 -8.29 26.61 -2.89
CA ALA A 164 -7.85 27.69 -2.02
C ALA A 164 -9.01 28.40 -1.29
N ASP A 165 -10.21 28.41 -1.87
CA ASP A 165 -11.40 29.05 -1.29
C ASP A 165 -12.00 28.24 -0.13
N LEU A 166 -11.52 27.00 0.09
CA LEU A 166 -11.92 26.18 1.25
C LEU A 166 -11.26 26.63 2.57
N PHE A 167 -10.25 27.48 2.54
CA PHE A 167 -9.56 27.86 3.77
C PHE A 167 -10.32 28.99 4.49
N ALA A 168 -10.91 28.66 5.64
CA ALA A 168 -11.57 29.63 6.51
C ALA A 168 -10.70 30.03 7.72
N ASP A 169 -11.21 30.88 8.58
CA ASP A 169 -10.53 31.21 9.83
C ASP A 169 -10.55 30.01 10.80
N ALA A 170 -9.39 29.67 11.33
CA ALA A 170 -9.27 28.56 12.28
C ALA A 170 -10.10 28.76 13.56
N GLU A 171 -10.43 30.00 13.94
CA GLU A 171 -11.29 30.33 15.08
C GLU A 171 -12.74 29.82 14.90
N HIS A 172 -13.16 29.59 13.67
CA HIS A 172 -14.45 28.98 13.37
C HIS A 172 -14.50 27.47 13.67
N TRP A 173 -13.35 26.84 13.85
CA TRP A 173 -13.28 25.43 14.26
C TRP A 173 -13.58 25.28 15.75
N ARG A 174 -14.61 24.51 16.10
CA ARG A 174 -15.07 24.31 17.48
C ARG A 174 -14.48 23.08 18.18
N GLY A 175 -13.69 22.29 17.47
CA GLY A 175 -13.25 20.99 17.96
C GLY A 175 -14.37 19.95 17.99
N ARG A 176 -14.03 18.71 18.24
CA ARG A 176 -14.94 17.60 18.49
C ARG A 176 -14.39 16.70 19.61
N PRO A 177 -15.24 15.87 20.22
CA PRO A 177 -14.78 14.84 21.16
C PRO A 177 -13.78 13.88 20.48
N ILE A 178 -12.90 13.29 21.28
CA ILE A 178 -12.01 12.22 20.84
C ILE A 178 -12.86 10.96 20.63
N GLU A 179 -12.81 10.39 19.43
CA GLU A 179 -13.61 9.22 19.05
C GLU A 179 -12.76 8.24 18.23
N PRO A 180 -11.94 7.39 18.87
CA PRO A 180 -11.01 6.50 18.16
C PRO A 180 -11.70 5.55 17.18
N MET A 181 -12.91 5.11 17.47
CA MET A 181 -13.65 4.16 16.64
C MET A 181 -14.48 4.81 15.52
N LEU A 182 -14.46 6.15 15.43
CA LEU A 182 -15.13 6.85 14.33
C LEU A 182 -14.46 6.48 13.00
N PRO A 183 -15.22 6.16 11.93
CA PRO A 183 -14.66 6.02 10.58
C PRO A 183 -13.92 7.29 10.14
N ALA A 184 -12.70 7.12 9.62
CA ALA A 184 -11.84 8.22 9.19
C ALA A 184 -11.48 8.15 7.71
N GLY A 185 -11.45 6.94 7.13
CA GLY A 185 -11.11 6.74 5.74
C GLY A 185 -11.76 5.51 5.11
N ILE A 186 -11.94 5.56 3.80
CA ILE A 186 -12.36 4.42 3.00
C ILE A 186 -11.32 4.22 1.89
N MET A 187 -10.85 2.97 1.76
CA MET A 187 -9.99 2.54 0.67
C MET A 187 -10.69 1.46 -0.16
N PHE A 188 -10.60 1.56 -1.47
CA PHE A 188 -11.14 0.53 -2.36
C PHE A 188 -10.08 -0.51 -2.72
N THR A 189 -10.41 -1.79 -2.50
CA THR A 189 -9.52 -2.91 -2.89
C THR A 189 -10.02 -3.55 -4.16
N SER A 190 -9.10 -3.85 -5.08
CA SER A 190 -9.41 -4.64 -6.27
C SER A 190 -9.69 -6.09 -5.86
N GLY A 191 -10.95 -6.43 -5.69
CA GLY A 191 -11.35 -7.84 -5.54
C GLY A 191 -11.08 -8.61 -6.84
N THR A 192 -10.61 -9.84 -6.73
CA THR A 192 -10.27 -10.68 -7.89
C THR A 192 -11.49 -11.22 -8.65
N THR A 193 -12.72 -11.03 -8.15
CA THR A 193 -13.94 -11.69 -8.69
C THR A 193 -15.18 -10.80 -8.76
N SER A 194 -15.13 -9.55 -8.25
CA SER A 194 -16.29 -8.66 -8.17
C SER A 194 -15.83 -7.20 -8.14
N ARG A 195 -16.79 -6.28 -8.07
CA ARG A 195 -16.50 -4.85 -7.89
C ARG A 195 -15.63 -4.60 -6.66
N PRO A 196 -14.77 -3.56 -6.66
CA PRO A 196 -13.91 -3.22 -5.53
C PRO A 196 -14.69 -3.11 -4.23
N LYS A 197 -14.14 -3.70 -3.15
CA LYS A 197 -14.72 -3.59 -1.81
C LYS A 197 -14.28 -2.27 -1.17
N ALA A 198 -15.18 -1.60 -0.47
CA ALA A 198 -14.91 -0.38 0.28
C ALA A 198 -14.48 -0.75 1.72
N VAL A 199 -13.20 -0.72 2.01
CA VAL A 199 -12.61 -1.03 3.32
C VAL A 199 -12.70 0.21 4.19
N VAL A 200 -13.38 0.12 5.32
CA VAL A 200 -13.54 1.23 6.27
C VAL A 200 -12.44 1.17 7.32
N HIS A 201 -11.68 2.26 7.42
CA HIS A 201 -10.71 2.48 8.49
C HIS A 201 -11.23 3.51 9.50
N THR A 202 -10.94 3.27 10.79
CA THR A 202 -11.25 4.18 11.89
C THR A 202 -10.06 5.08 12.22
N HIS A 203 -10.26 6.06 13.08
CA HIS A 203 -9.15 6.80 13.68
C HIS A 203 -8.20 5.87 14.47
N ALA A 204 -8.74 4.87 15.17
CA ALA A 204 -7.94 3.91 15.93
C ALA A 204 -7.02 3.07 15.02
N ASN A 205 -7.44 2.73 13.81
CA ASN A 205 -6.57 2.09 12.82
C ASN A 205 -5.33 2.95 12.52
N ALA A 206 -5.51 4.24 12.30
CA ALA A 206 -4.40 5.17 12.05
C ALA A 206 -3.50 5.35 13.29
N VAL A 207 -4.08 5.47 14.48
CA VAL A 207 -3.34 5.53 15.75
C VAL A 207 -2.53 4.25 15.97
N TRP A 208 -3.11 3.09 15.65
CA TRP A 208 -2.38 1.81 15.71
C TRP A 208 -1.18 1.79 14.78
N ALA A 209 -1.37 2.17 13.50
CA ALA A 209 -0.29 2.29 12.54
C ALA A 209 0.81 3.27 12.99
N ALA A 210 0.42 4.43 13.54
CA ALA A 210 1.32 5.44 14.06
C ALA A 210 2.15 4.95 15.26
N ARG A 211 1.61 4.05 16.09
CA ARG A 211 2.30 3.53 17.28
C ARG A 211 3.19 2.33 17.01
N THR A 212 2.79 1.46 16.10
CA THR A 212 3.48 0.20 15.84
C THR A 212 4.38 0.24 14.61
N GLY A 213 3.95 0.95 13.56
CA GLY A 213 4.71 1.10 12.33
C GLY A 213 6.17 1.53 12.54
N PRO A 214 6.44 2.62 13.28
CA PRO A 214 7.81 3.07 13.50
C PRO A 214 8.71 2.03 14.16
N ARG A 215 8.17 1.29 15.13
CA ARG A 215 8.92 0.24 15.85
C ARG A 215 9.25 -0.95 14.96
N ASN A 216 8.40 -1.22 13.97
CA ASN A 216 8.57 -2.33 13.04
C ASN A 216 9.72 -2.07 12.05
N ILE A 217 10.01 -0.81 11.75
CA ILE A 217 10.97 -0.41 10.71
C ILE A 217 12.09 0.51 11.24
N ASP A 218 12.24 0.62 12.55
CA ASP A 218 13.25 1.46 13.21
C ASP A 218 13.24 2.92 12.75
N LEU A 219 12.04 3.50 12.68
CA LEU A 219 11.81 4.90 12.34
C LEU A 219 11.82 5.76 13.61
N GLY A 220 12.72 6.73 13.67
CA GLY A 220 12.87 7.68 14.77
C GLY A 220 12.37 9.09 14.42
N PRO A 221 12.36 10.00 15.42
CA PRO A 221 11.79 11.34 15.26
C PRO A 221 12.58 12.27 14.33
N ASP A 222 13.84 11.98 14.06
CA ASP A 222 14.70 12.80 13.17
C ASP A 222 14.84 12.19 11.78
N ASP A 223 14.14 11.09 11.52
CA ASP A 223 14.14 10.43 10.24
C ASP A 223 13.24 11.12 9.21
N ARG A 224 13.48 10.78 7.94
CA ARG A 224 12.74 11.29 6.81
C ARG A 224 12.31 10.16 5.91
N TYR A 225 11.00 9.96 5.80
CA TYR A 225 10.41 8.90 4.98
C TYR A 225 9.97 9.44 3.63
N LEU A 226 10.50 8.88 2.53
CA LEU A 226 10.08 9.24 1.17
C LEU A 226 8.79 8.51 0.79
N ILE A 227 7.74 9.26 0.52
CA ILE A 227 6.44 8.79 0.06
C ILE A 227 6.29 9.12 -1.43
N TYR A 228 6.47 8.11 -2.27
CA TYR A 228 6.30 8.18 -3.73
C TYR A 228 5.20 7.23 -4.22
N LEU A 229 4.77 6.31 -3.35
CA LEU A 229 3.63 5.44 -3.64
C LEU A 229 2.33 6.23 -3.45
N PRO A 230 1.27 5.87 -4.22
CA PRO A 230 0.00 6.59 -4.15
C PRO A 230 -0.64 6.55 -2.76
N PHE A 231 -1.08 7.70 -2.28
CA PHE A 231 -1.65 7.86 -0.93
C PHE A 231 -3.01 7.18 -0.74
N PHE A 232 -3.67 6.80 -1.82
CA PHE A 232 -4.89 5.98 -1.77
C PHE A 232 -4.60 4.48 -1.47
N HIS A 233 -3.34 4.11 -1.19
CA HIS A 233 -2.94 2.79 -0.74
C HIS A 233 -2.38 2.82 0.68
N THR A 234 -2.60 1.69 1.38
CA THR A 234 -2.19 1.53 2.78
C THR A 234 -0.67 1.65 2.98
N ASN A 235 0.15 1.32 1.98
CA ASN A 235 1.61 1.51 2.10
C ASN A 235 1.98 2.99 2.30
N ALA A 236 1.49 3.88 1.46
CA ALA A 236 1.78 5.31 1.61
C ALA A 236 1.12 5.91 2.85
N GLN A 237 -0.10 5.48 3.17
CA GLN A 237 -0.89 6.04 4.26
C GLN A 237 -0.53 5.40 5.61
N GLY A 238 -0.76 4.07 5.75
CA GLY A 238 -0.60 3.35 7.01
C GLY A 238 0.85 3.04 7.36
N TRP A 239 1.64 2.59 6.37
CA TRP A 239 3.02 2.16 6.62
C TRP A 239 4.01 3.32 6.67
N SER A 240 3.77 4.37 5.87
CA SER A 240 4.67 5.53 5.75
C SER A 240 4.16 6.73 6.52
N PHE A 241 3.05 7.37 6.11
CA PHE A 241 2.61 8.65 6.65
C PHE A 241 2.21 8.58 8.12
N PHE A 242 1.38 7.60 8.51
CA PHE A 242 1.03 7.47 9.93
C PHE A 242 2.20 7.02 10.79
N ALA A 243 3.13 6.23 10.26
CA ALA A 243 4.37 5.92 10.98
C ALA A 243 5.19 7.18 11.25
N VAL A 244 5.34 8.06 10.25
CA VAL A 244 5.99 9.37 10.40
C VAL A 244 5.29 10.20 11.46
N LEU A 245 3.97 10.34 11.36
CA LEU A 245 3.16 11.10 12.32
C LEU A 245 3.25 10.51 13.74
N GLY A 246 3.46 9.19 13.87
CA GLY A 246 3.56 8.49 15.15
C GLY A 246 4.78 8.88 15.99
N VAL A 247 5.87 9.30 15.36
CA VAL A 247 7.14 9.65 16.03
C VAL A 247 7.57 11.10 15.82
N GLY A 248 6.78 11.90 15.10
CA GLY A 248 7.11 13.30 14.82
C GLY A 248 8.27 13.48 13.85
N ALA A 249 8.44 12.53 12.93
CA ALA A 249 9.44 12.54 11.85
C ALA A 249 8.99 13.42 10.68
N THR A 250 9.70 13.38 9.56
CA THR A 250 9.38 14.17 8.36
C THR A 250 8.88 13.25 7.23
N ALA A 251 7.71 13.52 6.66
CA ALA A 251 7.27 12.94 5.40
C ALA A 251 7.82 13.75 4.23
N VAL A 252 8.54 13.12 3.31
CA VAL A 252 8.95 13.71 2.04
C VAL A 252 8.05 13.15 0.96
N LEU A 253 7.23 13.99 0.34
CA LEU A 253 6.18 13.59 -0.59
C LEU A 253 6.58 13.93 -2.03
N MET A 254 6.58 12.91 -2.89
CA MET A 254 6.67 13.07 -4.35
C MET A 254 5.31 12.84 -5.01
N PRO A 255 5.00 13.51 -6.13
CA PRO A 255 3.74 13.26 -6.87
C PRO A 255 3.55 11.80 -7.26
N LYS A 256 4.62 11.20 -7.74
CA LYS A 256 4.74 9.80 -8.16
C LYS A 256 6.21 9.41 -8.28
N TRP A 257 6.47 8.12 -8.46
CA TRP A 257 7.80 7.63 -8.74
C TRP A 257 8.44 8.35 -9.93
N SER A 258 9.72 8.68 -9.80
CA SER A 258 10.54 9.24 -10.87
C SER A 258 11.97 8.75 -10.75
N THR A 259 12.36 7.87 -11.67
CA THR A 259 13.71 7.28 -11.76
C THR A 259 14.80 8.36 -11.75
N GLY A 260 14.71 9.35 -12.64
CA GLY A 260 15.75 10.40 -12.78
C GLY A 260 15.79 11.42 -11.64
N ARG A 261 14.80 11.43 -10.70
CA ARG A 261 14.77 12.38 -9.59
C ARG A 261 14.96 11.72 -8.22
N PHE A 262 14.95 10.41 -8.18
CA PHE A 262 14.99 9.68 -6.91
C PHE A 262 16.21 10.08 -6.05
N TRP A 263 17.42 9.94 -6.60
CA TRP A 263 18.64 10.24 -5.85
C TRP A 263 18.80 11.73 -5.55
N GLU A 264 18.35 12.60 -6.43
CA GLU A 264 18.28 14.04 -6.17
C GLU A 264 17.40 14.34 -4.95
N CYS A 265 16.20 13.76 -4.91
CA CYS A 265 15.27 13.91 -3.80
C CYS A 265 15.84 13.34 -2.48
N VAL A 266 16.42 12.13 -2.54
CA VAL A 266 17.06 11.49 -1.38
C VAL A 266 18.16 12.38 -0.81
N THR A 267 19.04 12.91 -1.65
CA THR A 267 20.17 13.73 -1.23
C THR A 267 19.72 15.10 -0.74
N ARG A 268 18.85 15.78 -1.49
CA ARG A 268 18.34 17.12 -1.18
C ARG A 268 17.63 17.15 0.18
N HIS A 269 16.81 16.15 0.44
CA HIS A 269 15.97 16.13 1.63
C HIS A 269 16.49 15.22 2.73
N GLY A 270 17.65 14.61 2.57
CA GLY A 270 18.22 13.73 3.59
C GLY A 270 17.33 12.53 3.93
N VAL A 271 16.71 11.92 2.92
CA VAL A 271 15.80 10.77 3.10
C VAL A 271 16.53 9.59 3.74
N THR A 272 15.92 9.00 4.77
CA THR A 272 16.47 7.86 5.52
C THR A 272 15.71 6.56 5.29
N HIS A 273 14.41 6.64 5.00
CA HIS A 273 13.50 5.49 4.86
C HIS A 273 12.74 5.53 3.55
N ILE A 274 12.56 4.36 2.94
CA ILE A 274 11.70 4.17 1.76
C ILE A 274 10.98 2.83 1.80
N SER A 275 9.82 2.73 1.13
CA SER A 275 9.27 1.45 0.71
C SER A 275 10.02 0.95 -0.53
N LEU A 276 10.30 -0.36 -0.59
CA LEU A 276 10.96 -1.00 -1.73
C LEU A 276 9.94 -1.80 -2.54
N LEU A 277 9.94 -1.60 -3.83
CA LEU A 277 9.18 -2.38 -4.80
C LEU A 277 10.12 -2.79 -5.95
N PRO A 278 9.82 -3.84 -6.71
CA PRO A 278 10.70 -4.32 -7.77
C PRO A 278 11.16 -3.24 -8.75
N PHE A 279 10.27 -2.32 -9.14
CA PHE A 279 10.59 -1.25 -10.09
C PHE A 279 11.57 -0.18 -9.55
N VAL A 280 11.82 -0.16 -8.24
CA VAL A 280 12.79 0.77 -7.61
C VAL A 280 14.21 0.22 -7.69
N MET A 281 14.35 -1.10 -7.78
CA MET A 281 15.65 -1.79 -7.70
C MET A 281 16.66 -1.34 -8.75
N PRO A 282 16.31 -1.13 -10.04
CA PRO A 282 17.27 -0.66 -11.04
C PRO A 282 17.89 0.69 -10.68
N VAL A 283 17.12 1.59 -10.06
CA VAL A 283 17.61 2.91 -9.62
C VAL A 283 18.53 2.80 -8.42
N LEU A 284 18.18 1.96 -7.47
CA LEU A 284 19.00 1.75 -6.26
C LEU A 284 20.34 1.08 -6.55
N GLN A 285 20.41 0.27 -7.60
CA GLN A 285 21.61 -0.44 -8.02
C GLN A 285 22.32 0.23 -9.21
N GLY A 286 21.69 1.23 -9.82
CA GLY A 286 22.17 1.89 -11.03
C GLY A 286 23.38 2.82 -10.81
N PRO A 287 24.02 3.26 -11.91
CA PRO A 287 25.22 4.08 -11.89
C PRO A 287 25.00 5.49 -11.31
N GLU A 288 23.76 5.97 -11.28
CA GLU A 288 23.42 7.29 -10.71
C GLU A 288 23.39 7.30 -9.18
N ARG A 289 23.60 6.16 -8.54
CA ARG A 289 23.63 6.06 -7.09
C ARG A 289 24.81 6.86 -6.53
N PRO A 290 24.57 7.84 -5.61
CA PRO A 290 25.64 8.56 -4.95
C PRO A 290 26.49 7.62 -4.06
N ALA A 291 27.81 7.84 -4.03
CA ALA A 291 28.71 7.09 -3.15
C ALA A 291 28.39 7.30 -1.66
N VAL A 292 27.83 8.47 -1.32
CA VAL A 292 27.38 8.81 0.03
C VAL A 292 25.94 9.30 -0.05
N HIS A 293 25.07 8.70 0.73
CA HIS A 293 23.67 9.07 0.85
C HIS A 293 23.15 8.81 2.28
N THR A 294 22.01 9.41 2.61
CA THR A 294 21.38 9.29 3.92
C THR A 294 20.44 8.10 4.05
N LEU A 295 20.06 7.46 2.93
CA LEU A 295 19.17 6.31 2.93
C LEU A 295 19.79 5.17 3.74
N ARG A 296 19.09 4.67 4.76
CA ARG A 296 19.56 3.63 5.67
C ARG A 296 18.58 2.47 5.85
N VAL A 297 17.30 2.68 5.53
CA VAL A 297 16.24 1.68 5.68
C VAL A 297 15.40 1.56 4.42
N GLY A 298 15.22 0.32 3.97
CA GLY A 298 14.26 -0.05 2.95
C GLY A 298 13.26 -1.08 3.48
N VAL A 299 11.97 -0.88 3.23
CA VAL A 299 10.90 -1.82 3.61
C VAL A 299 10.47 -2.61 2.37
N PHE A 300 10.67 -3.91 2.39
CA PHE A 300 10.40 -4.83 1.27
C PHE A 300 9.41 -5.93 1.68
N GLY A 301 8.87 -6.68 0.73
CA GLY A 301 7.91 -7.75 1.04
C GLY A 301 8.54 -8.99 1.67
N LEU A 302 9.83 -9.25 1.41
CA LEU A 302 10.53 -10.46 1.82
C LEU A 302 11.90 -10.13 2.40
N VAL A 303 12.38 -11.00 3.28
CA VAL A 303 13.76 -10.96 3.77
C VAL A 303 14.71 -11.23 2.60
N SER A 304 15.67 -10.34 2.41
CA SER A 304 16.74 -10.49 1.42
C SER A 304 18.03 -9.87 1.95
N ARG A 305 18.87 -10.73 2.56
CA ARG A 305 20.17 -10.31 3.12
C ARG A 305 21.14 -9.85 2.05
N ASP A 306 21.06 -10.46 0.88
CA ASP A 306 21.89 -10.07 -0.25
C ASP A 306 21.52 -8.67 -0.78
N LEU A 307 20.24 -8.37 -0.86
CA LEU A 307 19.76 -7.04 -1.25
C LEU A 307 20.28 -5.96 -0.28
N GLY A 308 20.14 -6.18 1.02
CA GLY A 308 20.64 -5.24 2.03
C GLY A 308 22.15 -4.98 1.90
N ARG A 309 22.95 -6.04 1.68
CA ARG A 309 24.39 -5.91 1.47
C ARG A 309 24.72 -5.13 0.20
N ARG A 310 24.07 -5.45 -0.92
CA ARG A 310 24.27 -4.75 -2.20
C ARG A 310 23.90 -3.28 -2.13
N LEU A 311 22.80 -2.98 -1.44
CA LEU A 311 22.31 -1.61 -1.26
C LEU A 311 23.05 -0.85 -0.16
N GLY A 312 23.75 -1.52 0.75
CA GLY A 312 24.40 -0.90 1.92
C GLY A 312 23.39 -0.25 2.87
N ILE A 313 22.18 -0.80 2.97
CA ILE A 313 21.11 -0.35 3.85
C ILE A 313 20.49 -1.54 4.60
N SER A 314 19.78 -1.26 5.69
CA SER A 314 18.97 -2.25 6.38
C SER A 314 17.66 -2.51 5.60
N VAL A 315 17.42 -3.75 5.19
CA VAL A 315 16.19 -4.15 4.52
C VAL A 315 15.31 -4.89 5.51
N TYR A 316 14.18 -4.28 5.84
CA TYR A 316 13.13 -4.87 6.66
C TYR A 316 12.13 -5.57 5.76
N SER A 317 11.72 -6.77 6.10
CA SER A 317 10.57 -7.37 5.42
C SER A 317 9.27 -6.98 6.11
N ALA A 318 8.21 -6.81 5.33
CA ALA A 318 6.90 -6.48 5.87
C ALA A 318 5.79 -7.06 4.99
N PHE A 319 4.78 -7.62 5.65
CA PHE A 319 3.53 -8.02 5.02
C PHE A 319 2.37 -7.29 5.70
N GLY A 320 1.44 -6.88 4.88
CA GLY A 320 0.17 -6.30 5.29
C GLY A 320 -0.68 -6.02 4.06
N MET A 321 -1.93 -5.75 4.29
CA MET A 321 -2.93 -5.47 3.27
C MET A 321 -3.83 -4.33 3.74
N THR A 322 -4.73 -3.87 2.90
CA THR A 322 -5.64 -2.77 3.27
C THR A 322 -6.40 -3.09 4.55
N GLU A 323 -6.81 -4.32 4.71
CA GLU A 323 -7.58 -4.83 5.85
C GLU A 323 -6.77 -4.92 7.14
N THR A 324 -5.43 -4.97 7.08
CA THR A 324 -4.56 -5.01 8.27
C THR A 324 -3.94 -3.66 8.62
N VAL A 325 -4.23 -2.63 7.84
CA VAL A 325 -3.84 -1.23 8.07
C VAL A 325 -2.33 -0.98 8.02
N THR A 326 -1.54 -1.75 8.77
CA THR A 326 -0.07 -1.66 8.82
C THR A 326 0.55 -3.07 8.76
N HIS A 327 1.81 -3.18 9.11
CA HIS A 327 2.56 -4.43 9.06
C HIS A 327 2.00 -5.44 10.06
N SER A 328 1.41 -6.53 9.58
CA SER A 328 0.94 -7.66 10.41
C SER A 328 2.01 -8.75 10.57
N ILE A 329 2.96 -8.82 9.64
CA ILE A 329 4.16 -9.66 9.72
C ILE A 329 5.35 -8.76 9.41
N VAL A 330 6.46 -8.92 10.13
CA VAL A 330 7.66 -8.11 9.96
C VAL A 330 8.90 -8.93 10.23
N GLY A 331 9.96 -8.68 9.47
CA GLY A 331 11.29 -9.24 9.71
C GLY A 331 12.32 -8.13 9.81
N LYS A 332 13.09 -8.18 10.91
CA LYS A 332 14.15 -7.20 11.16
C LYS A 332 15.50 -7.75 10.73
N PRO A 333 16.37 -6.95 10.12
CA PRO A 333 17.69 -7.41 9.65
C PRO A 333 18.56 -8.04 10.75
N VAL A 334 18.39 -7.58 11.99
CA VAL A 334 19.13 -8.08 13.16
C VAL A 334 18.73 -9.48 13.62
N GLU A 335 17.59 -9.99 13.17
CA GLU A 335 17.06 -11.29 13.60
C GLU A 335 17.67 -12.48 12.83
N HIS A 336 18.51 -12.23 11.83
CA HIS A 336 19.13 -13.25 10.97
C HIS A 336 18.14 -14.24 10.33
N LEU A 337 16.99 -13.73 9.94
CA LEU A 337 15.89 -14.51 9.36
C LEU A 337 16.31 -15.21 8.05
N PRO A 338 15.68 -16.34 7.71
CA PRO A 338 15.88 -16.98 6.40
C PRO A 338 15.50 -16.06 5.25
N ASP A 339 16.28 -16.09 4.17
CA ASP A 339 15.91 -15.38 2.94
C ASP A 339 14.54 -15.88 2.43
N PHE A 340 13.80 -15.00 1.79
CA PHE A 340 12.43 -15.21 1.29
C PHE A 340 11.35 -15.39 2.36
N SER A 341 11.67 -15.31 3.66
CA SER A 341 10.62 -15.23 4.67
C SER A 341 10.01 -13.82 4.71
N MET A 342 8.77 -13.70 5.16
CA MET A 342 8.17 -12.42 5.49
C MET A 342 8.56 -11.94 6.90
N GLY A 343 9.20 -12.79 7.70
CA GLY A 343 9.53 -12.55 9.10
C GLY A 343 8.55 -13.23 10.05
N HIS A 344 8.30 -12.59 11.19
CA HIS A 344 7.43 -13.06 12.25
C HIS A 344 6.17 -12.21 12.38
N VAL A 345 5.15 -12.74 13.06
CA VAL A 345 3.97 -11.96 13.41
C VAL A 345 4.35 -10.70 14.18
N ALA A 346 3.83 -9.57 13.74
CA ALA A 346 4.07 -8.28 14.40
C ALA A 346 3.31 -8.19 15.74
N PRO A 347 3.85 -7.49 16.75
CA PRO A 347 3.18 -7.31 18.02
C PRO A 347 1.76 -6.75 17.86
N GLY A 348 0.80 -7.36 18.56
CA GLY A 348 -0.62 -6.98 18.53
C GLY A 348 -1.46 -7.72 17.49
N TYR A 349 -0.85 -8.58 16.68
CA TYR A 349 -1.54 -9.55 15.84
C TYR A 349 -1.28 -10.97 16.33
N GLU A 350 -2.20 -11.86 16.01
CA GLU A 350 -1.99 -13.30 16.10
C GLU A 350 -2.17 -13.88 14.70
N ILE A 351 -1.50 -15.00 14.42
CA ILE A 351 -1.61 -15.70 13.14
C ILE A 351 -2.01 -17.15 13.35
N ALA A 352 -2.79 -17.67 12.41
CA ALA A 352 -3.01 -19.09 12.22
C ALA A 352 -2.82 -19.41 10.73
N VAL A 353 -2.35 -20.62 10.44
CA VAL A 353 -2.31 -21.15 9.08
C VAL A 353 -3.29 -22.30 9.03
N VAL A 354 -4.31 -22.17 8.18
CA VAL A 354 -5.49 -23.04 8.18
C VAL A 354 -5.62 -23.72 6.84
N GLU A 355 -5.77 -25.04 6.85
CA GLU A 355 -6.11 -25.80 5.66
C GLU A 355 -7.53 -25.46 5.21
N LYS A 356 -7.66 -25.02 3.97
CA LYS A 356 -8.88 -24.38 3.46
C LYS A 356 -10.10 -25.31 3.46
N ASP A 357 -9.90 -26.57 3.09
CA ASP A 357 -11.01 -27.51 2.89
C ASP A 357 -11.53 -28.10 4.21
N SER A 358 -10.64 -28.35 5.16
CA SER A 358 -10.97 -28.98 6.45
C SER A 358 -11.12 -28.01 7.61
N GLY A 359 -10.61 -26.76 7.50
CA GLY A 359 -10.55 -25.82 8.62
C GLY A 359 -9.52 -26.20 9.70
N ARG A 360 -8.69 -27.23 9.46
CA ARG A 360 -7.66 -27.71 10.38
C ARG A 360 -6.46 -26.75 10.41
N LEU A 361 -5.89 -26.57 11.60
CA LEU A 361 -4.59 -25.89 11.71
C LEU A 361 -3.49 -26.71 11.01
N CYS A 362 -2.72 -26.05 10.15
CA CYS A 362 -1.58 -26.64 9.47
C CYS A 362 -0.41 -26.88 10.44
N ALA A 363 0.32 -27.98 10.24
CA ALA A 363 1.58 -28.23 10.96
C ALA A 363 2.71 -27.34 10.40
N GLU A 364 3.84 -27.31 11.13
CA GLU A 364 5.05 -26.60 10.65
C GLU A 364 5.47 -27.12 9.27
N GLY A 365 5.61 -26.20 8.31
CA GLY A 365 5.96 -26.50 6.92
C GLY A 365 4.80 -26.77 6.00
N GLU A 366 3.60 -27.07 6.51
CA GLU A 366 2.41 -27.26 5.68
C GLU A 366 1.90 -25.90 5.17
N PRO A 367 1.52 -25.81 3.88
CA PRO A 367 0.88 -24.61 3.34
C PRO A 367 -0.60 -24.54 3.73
N GLY A 368 -1.08 -23.35 4.00
CA GLY A 368 -2.48 -23.07 4.28
C GLY A 368 -2.78 -21.59 4.15
N GLU A 369 -4.05 -21.22 4.31
CA GLU A 369 -4.48 -19.83 4.30
C GLU A 369 -4.02 -19.11 5.58
N LEU A 370 -3.44 -17.94 5.41
CA LEU A 370 -3.09 -17.06 6.52
C LEU A 370 -4.35 -16.45 7.12
N TRP A 371 -4.60 -16.74 8.38
CA TRP A 371 -5.63 -16.08 9.16
C TRP A 371 -4.97 -15.16 10.19
N LEU A 372 -5.54 -13.98 10.36
CA LEU A 372 -5.04 -12.97 11.28
C LEU A 372 -6.09 -12.66 12.35
N ARG A 373 -5.66 -12.52 13.59
CA ARG A 373 -6.51 -12.04 14.67
C ARG A 373 -6.00 -10.72 15.22
N GLY A 374 -6.94 -9.81 15.49
CA GLY A 374 -6.75 -8.50 16.05
C GLY A 374 -8.10 -7.82 16.26
N THR A 375 -8.14 -6.74 17.00
CA THR A 375 -9.39 -6.00 17.25
C THR A 375 -9.85 -5.29 15.97
N ARG A 376 -11.07 -5.54 15.52
CA ARG A 376 -11.69 -4.84 14.40
C ARG A 376 -11.79 -3.35 14.71
N GLY A 377 -11.44 -2.53 13.72
CA GLY A 377 -11.35 -1.08 13.86
C GLY A 377 -10.08 -0.59 14.57
N ILE A 378 -9.15 -1.48 14.98
CA ILE A 378 -7.85 -1.11 15.57
C ILE A 378 -6.71 -1.76 14.78
N GLN A 379 -6.45 -3.05 14.95
CA GLN A 379 -5.45 -3.80 14.17
C GLN A 379 -5.99 -4.19 12.81
N LEU A 380 -7.25 -4.55 12.74
CA LEU A 380 -7.95 -4.90 11.52
C LEU A 380 -8.91 -3.77 11.13
N PHE A 381 -9.26 -3.70 9.86
CA PHE A 381 -10.28 -2.77 9.37
C PHE A 381 -11.61 -2.92 10.13
N LEU A 382 -12.46 -1.90 10.04
CA LEU A 382 -13.74 -1.95 10.72
C LEU A 382 -14.72 -2.91 10.01
N GLU A 383 -14.90 -2.69 8.71
CA GLU A 383 -15.83 -3.45 7.86
C GLU A 383 -15.61 -3.18 6.37
N TYR A 384 -16.17 -4.04 5.54
CA TYR A 384 -16.49 -3.69 4.15
C TYR A 384 -17.84 -2.96 4.16
N LEU A 385 -17.83 -1.68 3.80
CA LEU A 385 -19.01 -0.79 3.86
C LEU A 385 -20.21 -1.40 3.12
N ASP A 386 -21.37 -1.45 3.79
CA ASP A 386 -22.63 -1.96 3.26
C ASP A 386 -22.49 -3.30 2.50
N ASN A 387 -21.67 -4.21 3.02
CA ASN A 387 -21.46 -5.53 2.40
C ASN A 387 -21.43 -6.63 3.46
N PRO A 388 -22.58 -6.94 4.10
CA PRO A 388 -22.63 -7.93 5.17
C PRO A 388 -22.15 -9.31 4.74
N GLY A 389 -22.49 -9.75 3.52
CA GLY A 389 -22.00 -11.04 3.02
C GLY A 389 -20.48 -11.12 2.87
N ALA A 390 -19.82 -10.01 2.48
CA ALA A 390 -18.36 -9.98 2.44
C ALA A 390 -17.75 -9.89 3.84
N ASN A 391 -18.40 -9.22 4.78
CA ASN A 391 -17.99 -9.17 6.17
C ASN A 391 -18.08 -10.55 6.83
N ASP A 392 -19.19 -11.24 6.66
CA ASP A 392 -19.40 -12.59 7.19
C ASP A 392 -18.41 -13.59 6.58
N ALA A 393 -18.17 -13.51 5.27
CA ALA A 393 -17.21 -14.38 4.60
C ALA A 393 -15.75 -14.11 4.98
N ALA A 394 -15.42 -12.87 5.36
CA ALA A 394 -14.05 -12.47 5.70
C ALA A 394 -13.62 -12.90 7.10
N PHE A 395 -14.56 -13.19 8.00
CA PHE A 395 -14.25 -13.55 9.37
C PHE A 395 -14.85 -14.92 9.73
N GLU A 396 -14.11 -15.65 10.54
CA GLU A 396 -14.58 -16.85 11.24
C GLU A 396 -14.24 -16.69 12.71
N ASP A 397 -15.25 -16.60 13.55
CA ASP A 397 -15.12 -16.09 14.92
C ASP A 397 -14.39 -14.72 14.88
N ASP A 398 -13.23 -14.60 15.56
CA ASP A 398 -12.41 -13.39 15.59
C ASP A 398 -11.25 -13.41 14.57
N TRP A 399 -11.19 -14.43 13.70
CA TRP A 399 -10.13 -14.59 12.73
C TRP A 399 -10.50 -13.99 11.38
N PHE A 400 -9.66 -13.09 10.89
CA PHE A 400 -9.76 -12.53 9.54
C PHE A 400 -9.05 -13.43 8.53
N LYS A 401 -9.77 -13.88 7.52
CA LYS A 401 -9.28 -14.71 6.41
C LYS A 401 -8.66 -13.81 5.35
N THR A 402 -7.35 -13.89 5.17
CA THR A 402 -6.64 -12.98 4.26
C THR A 402 -6.79 -13.37 2.79
N GLY A 403 -7.03 -14.63 2.51
CA GLY A 403 -6.98 -15.21 1.18
C GLY A 403 -5.56 -15.42 0.65
N ASP A 404 -4.54 -15.13 1.45
CA ASP A 404 -3.14 -15.34 1.10
C ASP A 404 -2.66 -16.69 1.65
N MET A 405 -1.96 -17.47 0.81
CA MET A 405 -1.40 -18.76 1.21
C MET A 405 0.01 -18.57 1.77
N VAL A 406 0.26 -19.21 2.92
CA VAL A 406 1.56 -19.14 3.60
C VAL A 406 1.91 -20.50 4.20
N ARG A 407 3.15 -20.66 4.65
CA ARG A 407 3.55 -21.71 5.58
C ARG A 407 4.37 -21.13 6.71
N ILE A 408 4.28 -21.73 7.88
CA ILE A 408 5.15 -21.40 9.03
C ILE A 408 6.32 -22.39 9.00
N GLY A 409 7.54 -21.87 8.91
CA GLY A 409 8.76 -22.66 9.01
C GLY A 409 9.35 -22.62 10.41
N LYS A 410 10.54 -23.23 10.56
CA LYS A 410 11.25 -23.28 11.83
C LYS A 410 11.39 -21.91 12.51
N GLY A 411 11.14 -21.89 13.81
CA GLY A 411 11.23 -20.66 14.60
C GLY A 411 10.11 -19.66 14.36
N GLY A 412 8.98 -20.08 13.78
CA GLY A 412 7.82 -19.21 13.55
C GLY A 412 7.95 -18.26 12.33
N ASN A 413 8.96 -18.48 11.49
CA ASN A 413 9.13 -17.68 10.27
C ASN A 413 7.98 -17.95 9.29
N VAL A 414 7.35 -16.90 8.79
CA VAL A 414 6.26 -16.99 7.82
C VAL A 414 6.83 -16.86 6.41
N PHE A 415 6.45 -17.78 5.54
CA PHE A 415 6.84 -17.78 4.13
C PHE A 415 5.60 -17.66 3.26
N TYR A 416 5.61 -16.68 2.36
CA TYR A 416 4.55 -16.52 1.38
C TYR A 416 4.55 -17.68 0.38
N GLN A 417 3.36 -18.21 0.08
CA GLN A 417 3.19 -19.33 -0.87
C GLN A 417 2.37 -18.93 -2.10
N GLU A 418 1.85 -17.76 -2.15
CA GLU A 418 0.87 -17.20 -3.09
C GLU A 418 -0.60 -17.30 -2.63
N ARG A 419 -1.44 -16.55 -3.35
CA ARG A 419 -2.89 -16.72 -3.20
C ARG A 419 -3.29 -18.06 -3.79
N ASP A 420 -4.25 -18.72 -3.18
CA ASP A 420 -4.82 -20.00 -3.63
C ASP A 420 -5.12 -20.04 -5.15
N LYS A 421 -5.46 -18.88 -5.73
CA LYS A 421 -5.72 -18.71 -7.18
C LYS A 421 -4.46 -18.69 -8.05
N ASP A 422 -3.29 -18.50 -7.48
CA ASP A 422 -2.01 -18.39 -8.18
C ASP A 422 -1.06 -19.56 -7.87
N LEU A 423 -1.45 -20.45 -6.94
CA LEU A 423 -0.73 -21.68 -6.65
C LEU A 423 -0.86 -22.64 -7.85
N LEU A 424 0.26 -23.06 -8.40
CA LEU A 424 0.28 -23.97 -9.55
C LEU A 424 0.13 -25.40 -9.05
N LYS A 425 -0.77 -26.15 -9.66
CA LYS A 425 -0.98 -27.57 -9.36
C LYS A 425 -0.36 -28.43 -10.47
N VAL A 426 0.84 -28.95 -10.23
CA VAL A 426 1.64 -29.71 -11.20
C VAL A 426 1.67 -31.18 -10.78
N GLY A 427 0.89 -32.03 -11.45
CA GLY A 427 0.88 -33.46 -11.16
C GLY A 427 0.47 -33.82 -9.71
N GLY A 428 -0.38 -33.00 -9.09
CA GLY A 428 -0.80 -33.16 -7.70
C GLY A 428 0.08 -32.42 -6.68
N GLU A 429 1.21 -31.87 -7.11
CA GLU A 429 2.12 -31.09 -6.27
C GLU A 429 1.80 -29.60 -6.37
N ASN A 430 1.93 -28.89 -5.24
CA ASN A 430 1.78 -27.46 -5.18
C ASN A 430 3.11 -26.75 -5.47
N VAL A 431 3.12 -25.86 -6.46
CA VAL A 431 4.30 -25.08 -6.85
C VAL A 431 4.02 -23.60 -6.63
N SER A 432 4.89 -22.97 -5.84
CA SER A 432 4.88 -21.52 -5.66
C SER A 432 5.55 -20.84 -6.85
N ALA A 433 4.80 -20.03 -7.60
CA ALA A 433 5.37 -19.24 -8.69
C ALA A 433 6.42 -18.25 -8.14
N VAL A 434 6.20 -17.69 -6.94
CA VAL A 434 7.16 -16.76 -6.29
C VAL A 434 8.50 -17.44 -5.99
N GLU A 435 8.51 -18.71 -5.58
CA GLU A 435 9.74 -19.47 -5.39
C GLU A 435 10.53 -19.58 -6.69
N VAL A 436 9.84 -19.91 -7.77
CA VAL A 436 10.44 -20.06 -9.10
C VAL A 436 10.87 -18.70 -9.66
N GLU A 437 10.03 -17.66 -9.54
CA GLU A 437 10.32 -16.28 -9.91
C GLU A 437 11.57 -15.77 -9.17
N GLY A 438 11.65 -16.01 -7.86
CA GLY A 438 12.79 -15.61 -7.03
C GLY A 438 14.10 -16.21 -7.51
N LEU A 439 14.09 -17.47 -7.94
CA LEU A 439 15.27 -18.11 -8.50
C LEU A 439 15.62 -17.56 -9.89
N ILE A 440 14.64 -17.45 -10.79
CA ILE A 440 14.86 -16.95 -12.16
C ILE A 440 15.37 -15.51 -12.13
N SER A 441 14.93 -14.67 -11.22
CA SER A 441 15.41 -13.29 -11.07
C SER A 441 16.90 -13.18 -10.74
N THR A 442 17.55 -14.27 -10.31
CA THR A 442 19.00 -14.31 -10.07
C THR A 442 19.82 -14.63 -11.32
N VAL A 443 19.17 -15.01 -12.41
CA VAL A 443 19.84 -15.34 -13.67
C VAL A 443 20.30 -14.05 -14.36
N PRO A 444 21.59 -13.94 -14.73
CA PRO A 444 22.09 -12.78 -15.48
C PRO A 444 21.33 -12.58 -16.79
N GLY A 445 20.98 -11.33 -17.11
CA GLY A 445 20.21 -10.99 -18.29
C GLY A 445 18.69 -11.00 -18.11
N ILE A 446 18.18 -11.29 -16.91
CA ILE A 446 16.75 -11.14 -16.56
C ILE A 446 16.51 -9.79 -15.88
N ASP A 447 15.64 -8.97 -16.48
CA ASP A 447 15.13 -7.73 -15.88
C ASP A 447 13.90 -8.01 -15.03
N ARG A 448 12.93 -8.72 -15.59
CA ARG A 448 11.68 -9.09 -14.89
C ARG A 448 11.27 -10.50 -15.24
N VAL A 449 10.59 -11.17 -14.28
CA VAL A 449 10.04 -12.52 -14.45
C VAL A 449 8.63 -12.62 -13.89
N ALA A 450 7.83 -13.44 -14.52
CA ALA A 450 6.51 -13.85 -14.06
C ALA A 450 6.32 -15.34 -14.39
N VAL A 451 5.90 -16.12 -13.40
CA VAL A 451 5.65 -17.55 -13.53
C VAL A 451 4.17 -17.82 -13.42
N VAL A 452 3.64 -18.65 -14.34
CA VAL A 452 2.24 -19.07 -14.35
C VAL A 452 2.13 -20.56 -14.67
N GLY A 453 0.98 -21.14 -14.37
CA GLY A 453 0.61 -22.50 -14.82
C GLY A 453 0.06 -22.43 -16.23
N LYS A 454 0.55 -23.30 -17.10
CA LYS A 454 -0.02 -23.63 -18.40
C LYS A 454 -0.79 -24.94 -18.29
N SER A 455 -1.97 -25.01 -18.87
CA SER A 455 -2.80 -26.23 -18.90
C SER A 455 -2.06 -27.40 -19.56
N HIS A 456 -2.15 -28.59 -18.94
CA HIS A 456 -1.49 -29.80 -19.43
C HIS A 456 -2.38 -31.04 -19.19
N ASP A 457 -2.57 -31.85 -20.22
CA ASP A 457 -3.56 -32.95 -20.23
C ASP A 457 -3.39 -33.99 -19.10
N PHE A 458 -2.14 -34.30 -18.70
CA PHE A 458 -1.86 -35.32 -17.70
C PHE A 458 -1.49 -34.77 -16.32
N LEU A 459 -0.89 -33.56 -16.25
CA LEU A 459 -0.39 -33.00 -15.01
C LEU A 459 -1.32 -31.91 -14.43
N GLY A 460 -2.44 -31.65 -15.11
CA GLY A 460 -3.31 -30.52 -14.80
C GLY A 460 -2.68 -29.19 -15.23
N GLN A 461 -1.51 -28.88 -14.69
CA GLN A 461 -0.71 -27.74 -15.10
C GLN A 461 0.76 -28.10 -15.20
N VAL A 462 1.52 -27.27 -15.93
CA VAL A 462 3.00 -27.25 -15.93
C VAL A 462 3.47 -25.83 -15.71
N VAL A 463 4.63 -25.68 -15.10
CA VAL A 463 5.26 -24.38 -14.86
C VAL A 463 5.75 -23.80 -16.17
N VAL A 464 5.42 -22.53 -16.45
CA VAL A 464 6.02 -21.73 -17.52
C VAL A 464 6.42 -20.37 -16.99
N ALA A 465 7.52 -19.82 -17.51
CA ALA A 465 8.01 -18.51 -17.15
C ALA A 465 7.89 -17.52 -18.30
N PHE A 466 7.45 -16.32 -18.03
CA PHE A 466 7.57 -15.16 -18.90
C PHE A 466 8.68 -14.26 -18.35
N VAL A 467 9.58 -13.84 -19.21
CA VAL A 467 10.72 -12.99 -18.80
C VAL A 467 10.83 -11.75 -19.69
N ILE A 468 11.22 -10.64 -19.10
CA ILE A 468 11.69 -9.46 -19.82
C ILE A 468 13.20 -9.48 -19.72
N ALA A 469 13.87 -9.47 -20.87
CA ALA A 469 15.32 -9.48 -20.95
C ALA A 469 15.90 -8.11 -20.61
N ALA A 470 17.02 -8.10 -19.88
CA ALA A 470 17.79 -6.89 -19.63
C ALA A 470 18.46 -6.40 -20.95
N PRO A 471 18.84 -5.12 -21.08
CA PRO A 471 19.44 -4.58 -22.29
C PRO A 471 20.74 -5.28 -22.76
N ASP A 472 21.45 -5.89 -21.82
CA ASP A 472 22.72 -6.62 -22.03
C ASP A 472 22.52 -8.15 -21.98
N ALA A 473 21.29 -8.63 -22.09
CA ALA A 473 20.99 -10.05 -22.07
C ALA A 473 21.59 -10.79 -23.28
N PRO A 474 21.95 -12.08 -23.12
CA PRO A 474 22.30 -12.93 -24.24
C PRO A 474 21.09 -13.10 -25.20
N ASP A 475 21.31 -13.79 -26.32
CA ASP A 475 20.21 -14.13 -27.23
C ASP A 475 19.12 -14.96 -26.53
N VAL A 476 17.90 -14.91 -27.06
CA VAL A 476 16.71 -15.50 -26.48
C VAL A 476 16.90 -16.99 -26.15
N THR A 477 17.48 -17.77 -27.07
CA THR A 477 17.67 -19.22 -26.90
C THR A 477 18.66 -19.53 -25.77
N THR A 478 19.72 -18.75 -25.66
CA THR A 478 20.71 -18.86 -24.58
C THR A 478 20.08 -18.50 -23.24
N LEU A 479 19.29 -17.42 -23.20
CA LEU A 479 18.61 -16.98 -21.98
C LEU A 479 17.62 -18.03 -21.49
N GLU A 480 16.76 -18.56 -22.36
CA GLU A 480 15.79 -19.61 -22.04
C GLU A 480 16.46 -20.86 -21.48
N SER A 481 17.51 -21.35 -22.17
CA SER A 481 18.24 -22.53 -21.73
C SER A 481 18.94 -22.33 -20.37
N THR A 482 19.49 -21.14 -20.13
CA THR A 482 20.13 -20.79 -18.87
C THR A 482 19.12 -20.76 -17.72
N VAL A 483 17.93 -20.19 -17.93
CA VAL A 483 16.85 -20.17 -16.94
C VAL A 483 16.43 -21.57 -16.57
N ILE A 484 16.17 -22.42 -17.56
CA ILE A 484 15.74 -23.82 -17.34
C ILE A 484 16.84 -24.60 -16.59
N ALA A 485 18.10 -24.48 -17.01
CA ALA A 485 19.22 -25.15 -16.36
C ALA A 485 19.41 -24.72 -14.91
N THR A 486 19.33 -23.40 -14.63
CA THR A 486 19.43 -22.86 -13.27
C THR A 486 18.31 -23.39 -12.38
N CYS A 487 17.09 -23.46 -12.90
CA CYS A 487 15.97 -24.02 -12.15
C CYS A 487 16.14 -25.54 -11.92
N ALA A 488 16.60 -26.29 -12.93
CA ALA A 488 16.81 -27.74 -12.80
C ALA A 488 17.90 -28.11 -11.80
N GLU A 489 18.90 -27.25 -11.62
CA GLU A 489 19.94 -27.44 -10.62
C GLU A 489 19.47 -27.25 -9.17
N ARG A 490 18.48 -26.37 -8.95
CA ARG A 490 18.13 -25.87 -7.61
C ARG A 490 16.71 -26.16 -7.15
N LEU A 491 15.84 -26.61 -8.04
CA LEU A 491 14.44 -26.92 -7.74
C LEU A 491 14.11 -28.37 -8.04
N ALA A 492 13.06 -28.87 -7.39
CA ALA A 492 12.49 -30.17 -7.74
C ALA A 492 11.98 -30.16 -9.19
N SER A 493 12.04 -31.28 -9.88
CA SER A 493 11.76 -31.39 -11.32
C SER A 493 10.37 -30.87 -11.74
N PHE A 494 9.37 -31.03 -10.87
CA PHE A 494 8.02 -30.53 -11.11
C PHE A 494 7.87 -29.00 -10.97
N LYS A 495 8.86 -28.32 -10.40
CA LYS A 495 8.93 -26.84 -10.29
C LYS A 495 9.70 -26.20 -11.44
N VAL A 496 10.42 -26.97 -12.22
CA VAL A 496 11.24 -26.46 -13.33
C VAL A 496 10.32 -25.99 -14.46
N PRO A 497 10.49 -24.78 -14.99
CA PRO A 497 9.71 -24.31 -16.13
C PRO A 497 9.89 -25.21 -17.35
N ARG A 498 8.77 -25.64 -17.94
CA ARG A 498 8.76 -26.40 -19.19
C ARG A 498 9.02 -25.54 -20.42
N ALA A 499 8.70 -24.24 -20.30
CA ALA A 499 9.00 -23.24 -21.32
C ALA A 499 9.32 -21.90 -20.65
N VAL A 500 10.14 -21.11 -21.32
CA VAL A 500 10.44 -19.73 -20.98
C VAL A 500 10.09 -18.87 -22.20
N TYR A 501 9.26 -17.85 -22.01
CA TYR A 501 8.83 -16.95 -23.07
C TYR A 501 9.44 -15.56 -22.83
N VAL A 502 10.29 -15.10 -23.74
CA VAL A 502 10.84 -13.73 -23.68
C VAL A 502 9.82 -12.78 -24.29
N VAL A 503 9.37 -11.79 -23.51
CA VAL A 503 8.38 -10.79 -23.92
C VAL A 503 8.91 -9.38 -23.72
N GLY A 504 8.40 -8.42 -24.50
CA GLY A 504 8.81 -7.02 -24.40
C GLY A 504 8.20 -6.30 -23.19
N GLU A 505 7.00 -6.70 -22.80
CA GLU A 505 6.28 -6.11 -21.65
C GLU A 505 5.34 -7.14 -21.01
N PHE A 506 5.00 -6.92 -19.75
CA PHE A 506 3.98 -7.71 -19.07
C PHE A 506 2.62 -7.04 -19.14
N PRO A 507 1.52 -7.81 -19.25
CA PRO A 507 0.19 -7.27 -19.05
C PRO A 507 0.06 -6.77 -17.61
N THR A 508 -0.15 -5.47 -17.45
CA THR A 508 -0.29 -4.84 -16.15
C THR A 508 -1.67 -4.21 -15.97
N GLY A 509 -2.18 -4.30 -14.77
CA GLY A 509 -3.38 -3.60 -14.33
C GLY A 509 -3.04 -2.30 -13.59
N MET A 510 -3.95 -1.87 -12.73
CA MET A 510 -3.72 -0.72 -11.86
C MET A 510 -2.45 -0.89 -11.02
N LEU A 511 -1.63 0.15 -10.91
CA LEU A 511 -0.36 0.22 -10.17
C LEU A 511 0.75 -0.70 -10.72
N ASP A 512 0.77 -0.94 -12.01
CA ASP A 512 1.70 -1.89 -12.63
C ASP A 512 1.60 -3.30 -12.03
N LYS A 513 0.46 -3.62 -11.38
CA LYS A 513 0.20 -4.94 -10.86
C LYS A 513 0.09 -5.90 -12.03
N LEU A 514 0.95 -6.90 -12.00
CA LEU A 514 0.97 -7.98 -12.99
C LEU A 514 -0.39 -8.68 -13.06
N LEU A 515 -0.93 -8.81 -14.27
CA LEU A 515 -2.18 -9.54 -14.54
C LEU A 515 -1.83 -10.98 -14.94
N LYS A 516 -1.55 -11.83 -13.94
CA LYS A 516 -1.18 -13.24 -14.17
C LYS A 516 -2.25 -14.03 -14.94
N ASN A 517 -3.53 -13.65 -14.85
CA ASN A 517 -4.59 -14.29 -15.66
C ASN A 517 -4.35 -14.09 -17.16
N ASN A 518 -3.98 -12.90 -17.58
CA ASN A 518 -3.68 -12.63 -18.99
C ASN A 518 -2.42 -13.40 -19.44
N LEU A 519 -1.43 -13.59 -18.56
CA LEU A 519 -0.27 -14.44 -18.86
C LEU A 519 -0.64 -15.91 -18.96
N ARG A 520 -1.62 -16.42 -18.17
CA ARG A 520 -2.15 -17.78 -18.31
C ARG A 520 -2.83 -17.98 -19.65
N GLU A 521 -3.68 -17.04 -20.07
CA GLU A 521 -4.31 -17.04 -21.39
C GLU A 521 -3.26 -17.03 -22.51
N LEU A 522 -2.22 -16.20 -22.38
CA LEU A 522 -1.10 -16.20 -23.32
C LEU A 522 -0.32 -17.51 -23.32
N ALA A 523 -0.11 -18.14 -22.15
CA ALA A 523 0.57 -19.43 -22.05
C ALA A 523 -0.25 -20.54 -22.70
N ASP A 524 -1.56 -20.58 -22.44
CA ASP A 524 -2.45 -21.60 -23.02
C ASP A 524 -2.63 -21.45 -24.54
N ALA A 525 -2.46 -20.24 -25.09
CA ALA A 525 -2.43 -20.00 -26.53
C ALA A 525 -1.15 -20.46 -27.23
N GLN A 526 -0.04 -20.71 -26.49
CA GLN A 526 1.19 -21.25 -27.05
C GLN A 526 1.06 -22.77 -27.33
N PRO A 527 1.90 -23.33 -28.25
CA PRO A 527 1.92 -24.77 -28.49
C PRO A 527 2.09 -25.60 -27.21
N PRO A 528 1.60 -26.84 -27.16
CA PRO A 528 1.83 -27.76 -26.04
C PRO A 528 3.33 -27.90 -25.70
N VAL A 529 3.67 -28.03 -24.41
CA VAL A 529 5.04 -28.16 -23.90
C VAL A 529 5.26 -29.44 -23.12
#